data_89a433d0993f97e39dd5a7208c18ef01
#
_entry.id   89a433d0993f97e39dd5a7208c18ef01
#
_cell.length_a   1.000
_cell.length_b   1.000
_cell.length_c   1.000
_cell.angle_alpha   90.00
_cell.angle_beta   90.00
_cell.angle_gamma   90.00
#
_symmetry.space_group_name_H-M   'P 1'
#
loop_
_entity.id
_entity.type
_entity.pdbx_description
1 polymer ?
#
loop_
_entity_poly.entity_id
_entity_poly.type
_entity_poly.pdbx_seq_one_letter_code
_entity_poly.pdbx_strand_id
1 'polypeptide(L)'
;KNLTQCSRLLDEILNRKPNKHLPYVGASAFSHKGGMHVSAVQKDPKTYEHINPEEVGNSRNIVVSDQSGQSNIMSRLNSIGIKVEKSDPKIKKLLDEVKDREFIGYSYDGADASFELLARRLMGEIPRYISINEYDVSVKKDNAGEIVSYAKAQLEVDGDKILCEGQG
;
A
#
# COMPACT_ATOMS: atom_id res chain seq x y z
N LYS A 1 -29.60 1.15 2.68
CA LYS A 1 -28.44 2.08 2.75
C LYS A 1 -27.69 2.05 4.08
N ASN A 2 -28.33 1.62 5.17
CA ASN A 2 -27.76 1.70 6.53
C ASN A 2 -27.29 0.35 7.08
N LEU A 3 -27.28 -0.72 6.28
CA LEU A 3 -26.96 -2.07 6.77
C LEU A 3 -25.56 -2.15 7.35
N THR A 4 -24.58 -1.57 6.66
CA THR A 4 -23.18 -1.53 7.12
C THR A 4 -23.03 -0.74 8.42
N GLN A 5 -23.72 0.40 8.53
CA GLN A 5 -23.71 1.22 9.74
C GLN A 5 -24.36 0.50 10.92
N CYS A 6 -25.51 -0.17 10.71
CA CYS A 6 -26.17 -0.97 11.75
C CYS A 6 -25.29 -2.13 12.22
N SER A 7 -24.59 -2.81 11.29
CA SER A 7 -23.67 -3.89 11.64
C SER A 7 -22.50 -3.39 12.50
N ARG A 8 -21.92 -2.25 12.14
CA ARG A 8 -20.81 -1.63 12.91
C ARG A 8 -21.27 -1.20 14.31
N LEU A 9 -22.44 -0.57 14.41
CA LEU A 9 -23.03 -0.19 15.68
C LEU A 9 -23.28 -1.41 16.58
N LEU A 10 -23.79 -2.51 16.01
CA LEU A 10 -23.99 -3.75 16.75
C LEU A 10 -22.69 -4.33 17.27
N ASP A 11 -21.62 -4.34 16.45
CA ASP A 11 -20.31 -4.81 16.87
C ASP A 11 -19.72 -3.93 17.99
N GLU A 12 -19.94 -2.61 17.93
CA GLU A 12 -19.54 -1.67 18.95
C GLU A 12 -20.27 -1.91 20.27
N ILE A 13 -21.63 -2.05 20.24
CA ILE A 13 -22.45 -2.35 21.42
C ILE A 13 -22.02 -3.68 22.07
N LEU A 14 -21.70 -4.68 21.24
CA LEU A 14 -21.29 -6.01 21.71
C LEU A 14 -19.78 -6.09 22.03
N ASN A 15 -19.05 -4.99 21.94
CA ASN A 15 -17.61 -4.91 22.10
C ASN A 15 -16.85 -6.01 21.29
N ARG A 16 -17.24 -6.18 20.01
CA ARG A 16 -16.66 -7.15 19.09
C ARG A 16 -15.86 -6.44 18.02
N LYS A 17 -14.75 -7.05 17.63
CA LYS A 17 -14.02 -6.61 16.44
C LYS A 17 -14.84 -6.91 15.18
N PRO A 18 -15.09 -5.92 14.30
CA PRO A 18 -15.79 -6.15 13.05
C PRO A 18 -15.09 -7.18 12.16
N ASN A 19 -15.85 -8.12 11.61
CA ASN A 19 -15.34 -9.07 10.64
C ASN A 19 -15.30 -8.41 9.25
N LYS A 20 -14.08 -8.16 8.75
CA LYS A 20 -13.87 -7.51 7.44
C LYS A 20 -14.41 -8.31 6.26
N HIS A 21 -14.64 -9.61 6.40
CA HIS A 21 -15.15 -10.50 5.36
C HIS A 21 -16.64 -10.80 5.49
N LEU A 22 -17.35 -10.16 6.44
CA LEU A 22 -18.79 -10.39 6.61
C LEU A 22 -19.54 -9.98 5.32
N PRO A 23 -20.43 -10.83 4.78
CA PRO A 23 -21.17 -10.51 3.56
C PRO A 23 -21.87 -9.15 3.66
N TYR A 24 -21.83 -8.39 2.58
CA TYR A 24 -22.39 -7.03 2.40
C TYR A 24 -21.77 -5.93 3.25
N VAL A 25 -21.45 -6.17 4.51
CA VAL A 25 -21.10 -5.12 5.49
C VAL A 25 -19.61 -5.07 5.85
N GLY A 26 -18.89 -6.15 5.62
CA GLY A 26 -17.45 -6.21 5.87
C GLY A 26 -16.67 -5.26 4.97
N ALA A 27 -15.58 -4.71 5.47
CA ALA A 27 -14.74 -3.76 4.73
C ALA A 27 -14.14 -4.36 3.43
N SER A 28 -13.99 -5.69 3.37
CA SER A 28 -13.48 -6.40 2.20
C SER A 28 -14.58 -7.09 1.36
N ALA A 29 -15.88 -6.89 1.70
CA ALA A 29 -16.98 -7.59 1.02
C ALA A 29 -17.08 -7.24 -0.48
N PHE A 30 -16.67 -6.03 -0.87
CA PHE A 30 -16.65 -5.55 -2.24
C PHE A 30 -15.23 -5.18 -2.69
N SER A 31 -14.25 -5.98 -2.26
CA SER A 31 -12.85 -5.76 -2.64
C SER A 31 -12.47 -6.62 -3.84
N HIS A 32 -11.86 -5.99 -4.84
CA HIS A 32 -11.38 -6.63 -6.04
C HIS A 32 -9.85 -6.53 -6.13
N LYS A 33 -9.18 -7.68 -6.23
CA LYS A 33 -7.71 -7.77 -6.24
C LYS A 33 -7.14 -8.09 -7.62
N GLY A 34 -7.71 -9.07 -8.32
CA GLY A 34 -7.21 -9.55 -9.61
C GLY A 34 -7.40 -8.54 -10.74
N GLY A 35 -6.38 -8.34 -11.59
CA GLY A 35 -6.38 -7.33 -12.65
C GLY A 35 -7.52 -7.49 -13.66
N MET A 36 -7.89 -8.71 -14.04
CA MET A 36 -9.03 -8.99 -14.94
C MET A 36 -10.37 -8.64 -14.27
N HIS A 37 -10.53 -8.97 -12.98
CA HIS A 37 -11.73 -8.66 -12.21
C HIS A 37 -11.92 -7.15 -12.12
N VAL A 38 -10.86 -6.42 -11.77
CA VAL A 38 -10.90 -4.94 -11.71
C VAL A 38 -11.27 -4.34 -13.06
N SER A 39 -10.66 -4.82 -14.15
CA SER A 39 -10.98 -4.34 -15.50
C SER A 39 -12.45 -4.60 -15.89
N ALA A 40 -13.01 -5.76 -15.50
CA ALA A 40 -14.41 -6.08 -15.77
C ALA A 40 -15.36 -5.22 -14.94
N VAL A 41 -15.13 -5.10 -13.64
CA VAL A 41 -15.95 -4.27 -12.74
C VAL A 41 -15.94 -2.78 -13.13
N GLN A 42 -14.82 -2.28 -13.65
CA GLN A 42 -14.73 -0.90 -14.15
C GLN A 42 -15.58 -0.67 -15.42
N LYS A 43 -15.77 -1.70 -16.24
CA LYS A 43 -16.64 -1.62 -17.44
C LYS A 43 -18.10 -1.80 -17.07
N ASP A 44 -18.39 -2.83 -16.30
CA ASP A 44 -19.74 -3.12 -15.77
C ASP A 44 -19.62 -3.80 -14.41
N PRO A 45 -20.00 -3.11 -13.31
CA PRO A 45 -19.99 -3.69 -11.97
C PRO A 45 -20.75 -5.01 -11.83
N LYS A 46 -21.83 -5.20 -12.57
CA LYS A 46 -22.66 -6.41 -12.54
C LYS A 46 -21.92 -7.69 -12.96
N THR A 47 -20.73 -7.58 -13.55
CA THR A 47 -19.91 -8.75 -13.90
C THR A 47 -19.44 -9.53 -12.66
N TYR A 48 -19.25 -8.87 -11.53
CA TYR A 48 -18.79 -9.48 -10.27
C TYR A 48 -19.59 -9.06 -9.04
N GLU A 49 -20.43 -8.04 -9.13
CA GLU A 49 -21.24 -7.52 -8.04
C GLU A 49 -22.72 -7.72 -8.36
N HIS A 50 -23.41 -8.53 -7.55
CA HIS A 50 -24.84 -8.76 -7.72
C HIS A 50 -25.71 -7.66 -7.07
N ILE A 51 -25.10 -6.77 -6.29
CA ILE A 51 -25.71 -5.60 -5.66
C ILE A 51 -24.69 -4.45 -5.66
N ASN A 52 -25.15 -3.21 -5.81
CA ASN A 52 -24.30 -2.05 -5.65
C ASN A 52 -23.90 -1.87 -4.18
N PRO A 53 -22.61 -1.78 -3.84
CA PRO A 53 -22.14 -1.58 -2.46
C PRO A 53 -22.85 -0.43 -1.73
N GLU A 54 -23.14 0.67 -2.42
CA GLU A 54 -23.80 1.85 -1.86
C GLU A 54 -25.22 1.58 -1.36
N GLU A 55 -25.89 0.57 -1.91
CA GLU A 55 -27.24 0.19 -1.48
C GLU A 55 -27.25 -0.39 -0.06
N VAL A 56 -26.14 -0.98 0.37
CA VAL A 56 -25.95 -1.50 1.72
C VAL A 56 -25.12 -0.58 2.62
N GLY A 57 -24.71 0.60 2.12
CA GLY A 57 -23.90 1.56 2.84
C GLY A 57 -22.41 1.16 2.93
N ASN A 58 -21.95 0.33 1.99
CA ASN A 58 -20.55 -0.06 1.82
C ASN A 58 -19.94 0.64 0.59
N SER A 59 -18.70 0.36 0.28
CA SER A 59 -18.00 0.91 -0.88
C SER A 59 -17.17 -0.17 -1.56
N ARG A 60 -16.97 0.01 -2.88
CA ARG A 60 -16.05 -0.82 -3.67
C ARG A 60 -14.61 -0.45 -3.32
N ASN A 61 -13.77 -1.46 -3.12
CA ASN A 61 -12.35 -1.28 -2.88
C ASN A 61 -11.52 -2.01 -3.95
N ILE A 62 -10.58 -1.31 -4.55
CA ILE A 62 -9.62 -1.89 -5.49
C ILE A 62 -8.29 -2.07 -4.76
N VAL A 63 -7.97 -3.32 -4.50
CA VAL A 63 -6.73 -3.68 -3.81
C VAL A 63 -5.56 -3.68 -4.79
N VAL A 64 -4.43 -3.12 -4.37
CA VAL A 64 -3.16 -3.20 -5.11
C VAL A 64 -2.28 -4.25 -4.44
N SER A 65 -1.77 -5.20 -5.23
CA SER A 65 -0.94 -6.31 -4.76
C SER A 65 -0.09 -6.92 -5.89
N ASP A 66 0.63 -7.99 -5.59
CA ASP A 66 1.36 -8.83 -6.55
C ASP A 66 0.49 -9.33 -7.73
N GLN A 67 -0.80 -9.59 -7.47
CA GLN A 67 -1.78 -10.02 -8.50
C GLN A 67 -2.40 -8.87 -9.28
N SER A 68 -2.00 -7.65 -8.99
CA SER A 68 -2.53 -6.46 -9.66
C SER A 68 -2.06 -6.36 -11.10
N GLY A 69 -2.94 -5.85 -11.94
CA GLY A 69 -2.63 -5.38 -13.28
C GLY A 69 -2.55 -3.85 -13.35
N GLN A 70 -2.27 -3.32 -14.53
CA GLN A 70 -2.26 -1.88 -14.76
C GLN A 70 -3.59 -1.20 -14.40
N SER A 71 -4.72 -1.90 -14.57
CA SER A 71 -6.05 -1.38 -14.21
C SER A 71 -6.19 -1.10 -12.73
N ASN A 72 -5.59 -1.93 -11.85
CA ASN A 72 -5.59 -1.69 -10.40
C ASN A 72 -4.78 -0.42 -10.07
N ILE A 73 -3.57 -0.33 -10.64
CA ILE A 73 -2.69 0.83 -10.44
C ILE A 73 -3.38 2.12 -10.90
N MET A 74 -3.96 2.12 -12.11
CA MET A 74 -4.70 3.27 -12.65
C MET A 74 -5.88 3.68 -11.75
N SER A 75 -6.68 2.69 -11.32
CA SER A 75 -7.82 2.94 -10.43
C SER A 75 -7.35 3.58 -9.13
N ARG A 76 -6.26 3.07 -8.58
CA ARG A 76 -5.70 3.55 -7.32
C ARG A 76 -5.09 4.94 -7.45
N LEU A 77 -4.35 5.20 -8.53
CA LEU A 77 -3.82 6.54 -8.83
C LEU A 77 -4.95 7.56 -8.95
N ASN A 78 -6.03 7.22 -9.66
CA ASN A 78 -7.19 8.10 -9.78
C ASN A 78 -7.85 8.38 -8.43
N SER A 79 -7.96 7.38 -7.53
CA SER A 79 -8.57 7.55 -6.20
C SER A 79 -7.79 8.48 -5.28
N ILE A 80 -6.48 8.62 -5.49
CA ILE A 80 -5.59 9.54 -4.75
C ILE A 80 -5.34 10.85 -5.51
N GLY A 81 -6.07 11.08 -6.61
CA GLY A 81 -6.02 12.33 -7.37
C GLY A 81 -4.84 12.47 -8.33
N ILE A 82 -4.05 11.42 -8.54
CA ILE A 82 -2.94 11.41 -9.50
C ILE A 82 -3.47 11.03 -10.87
N LYS A 83 -3.48 11.99 -11.81
CA LYS A 83 -3.92 11.78 -13.19
C LYS A 83 -2.72 11.40 -14.05
N VAL A 84 -2.74 10.21 -14.62
CA VAL A 84 -1.69 9.68 -15.50
C VAL A 84 -2.34 9.05 -16.72
N GLU A 85 -1.72 9.17 -17.87
CA GLU A 85 -2.17 8.46 -19.08
C GLU A 85 -1.84 6.97 -18.99
N LYS A 86 -2.74 6.15 -19.52
CA LYS A 86 -2.58 4.68 -19.51
C LYS A 86 -1.30 4.19 -20.19
N SER A 87 -0.78 4.97 -21.13
CA SER A 87 0.46 4.69 -21.86
C SER A 87 1.74 5.10 -21.13
N ASP A 88 1.63 5.80 -19.99
CA ASP A 88 2.81 6.30 -19.27
C ASP A 88 3.66 5.11 -18.75
N PRO A 89 4.96 5.05 -19.11
CA PRO A 89 5.85 3.98 -18.67
C PRO A 89 6.05 3.93 -17.15
N LYS A 90 5.76 5.02 -16.45
CA LYS A 90 5.81 5.08 -14.97
C LYS A 90 4.79 4.15 -14.32
N ILE A 91 3.64 3.88 -14.97
CA ILE A 91 2.63 2.95 -14.47
C ILE A 91 3.20 1.53 -14.38
N LYS A 92 3.93 1.12 -15.42
CA LYS A 92 4.60 -0.20 -15.42
C LYS A 92 5.65 -0.27 -14.32
N LYS A 93 6.49 0.76 -14.20
CA LYS A 93 7.51 0.83 -13.12
C LYS A 93 6.88 0.76 -11.73
N LEU A 94 5.77 1.45 -11.51
CA LEU A 94 5.05 1.41 -10.24
C LEU A 94 4.47 0.01 -9.96
N LEU A 95 3.93 -0.65 -10.98
CA LEU A 95 3.42 -2.01 -10.86
C LEU A 95 4.53 -3.00 -10.51
N ASP A 96 5.67 -2.91 -11.19
CA ASP A 96 6.82 -3.78 -10.96
C ASP A 96 7.38 -3.55 -9.53
N GLU A 97 7.55 -2.28 -9.10
CA GLU A 97 7.99 -1.94 -7.75
C GLU A 97 7.05 -2.44 -6.65
N VAL A 98 5.72 -2.36 -6.87
CA VAL A 98 4.73 -2.93 -5.93
C VAL A 98 4.92 -4.43 -5.79
N LYS A 99 5.09 -5.15 -6.91
CA LYS A 99 5.28 -6.60 -6.89
C LYS A 99 6.57 -7.00 -6.20
N ASP A 100 7.66 -6.31 -6.48
CA ASP A 100 8.96 -6.57 -5.88
C ASP A 100 8.91 -6.35 -4.36
N ARG A 101 8.25 -5.29 -3.92
CA ARG A 101 8.08 -5.03 -2.48
C ARG A 101 7.17 -6.04 -1.80
N GLU A 102 6.07 -6.44 -2.42
CA GLU A 102 5.23 -7.49 -1.85
C GLU A 102 5.95 -8.84 -1.78
N PHE A 103 6.80 -9.14 -2.76
CA PHE A 103 7.63 -10.35 -2.74
C PHE A 103 8.57 -10.39 -1.52
N ILE A 104 9.09 -9.26 -1.08
CA ILE A 104 9.95 -9.15 0.12
C ILE A 104 9.17 -8.89 1.41
N GLY A 105 7.83 -9.00 1.38
CA GLY A 105 6.98 -9.00 2.57
C GLY A 105 6.24 -7.71 2.89
N TYR A 106 6.31 -6.68 2.02
CA TYR A 106 5.42 -5.51 2.16
C TYR A 106 3.99 -5.88 1.78
N SER A 107 3.02 -5.10 2.27
CA SER A 107 1.63 -5.19 1.82
C SER A 107 1.05 -3.80 1.65
N TYR A 108 0.39 -3.59 0.52
CA TYR A 108 -0.33 -2.35 0.22
C TYR A 108 -1.84 -2.48 0.45
N ASP A 109 -2.32 -3.66 0.90
CA ASP A 109 -3.72 -3.86 1.30
C ASP A 109 -3.99 -3.09 2.61
N GLY A 110 -4.78 -2.03 2.51
CA GLY A 110 -5.07 -1.11 3.61
C GLY A 110 -3.94 -0.13 3.98
N ALA A 111 -2.82 -0.15 3.25
CA ALA A 111 -1.70 0.79 3.45
C ALA A 111 -1.71 1.92 2.39
N ASP A 112 -2.82 2.65 2.34
CA ASP A 112 -3.09 3.66 1.32
C ASP A 112 -2.05 4.77 1.24
N ALA A 113 -1.64 5.29 2.37
CA ALA A 113 -0.61 6.33 2.45
C ALA A 113 0.76 5.83 1.98
N SER A 114 1.11 4.57 2.25
CA SER A 114 2.36 3.97 1.77
C SER A 114 2.36 3.81 0.25
N PHE A 115 1.23 3.40 -0.33
CA PHE A 115 1.09 3.33 -1.78
C PHE A 115 1.15 4.72 -2.41
N GLU A 116 0.44 5.71 -1.85
CA GLU A 116 0.45 7.09 -2.35
C GLU A 116 1.87 7.67 -2.33
N LEU A 117 2.61 7.49 -1.24
CA LEU A 117 3.98 7.95 -1.11
C LEU A 117 4.91 7.30 -2.17
N LEU A 118 4.77 5.99 -2.40
CA LEU A 118 5.50 5.29 -3.44
C LEU A 118 5.16 5.85 -4.83
N ALA A 119 3.87 6.03 -5.12
CA ALA A 119 3.40 6.56 -6.39
C ALA A 119 3.95 7.97 -6.65
N ARG A 120 3.82 8.89 -5.69
CA ARG A 120 4.32 10.27 -5.81
C ARG A 120 5.83 10.35 -6.00
N ARG A 121 6.60 9.48 -5.34
CA ARG A 121 8.05 9.37 -5.54
C ARG A 121 8.41 8.94 -6.96
N LEU A 122 7.73 7.92 -7.48
CA LEU A 122 7.97 7.44 -8.84
C LEU A 122 7.48 8.42 -9.92
N MET A 123 6.44 9.20 -9.63
CA MET A 123 5.99 10.28 -10.53
C MET A 123 6.93 11.49 -10.51
N GLY A 124 7.84 11.58 -9.52
CA GLY A 124 8.77 12.70 -9.37
C GLY A 124 8.17 13.90 -8.65
N GLU A 125 7.04 13.72 -7.96
CA GLU A 125 6.38 14.79 -7.18
C GLU A 125 7.06 15.02 -5.83
N ILE A 126 7.80 14.03 -5.34
CA ILE A 126 8.51 14.09 -4.06
C ILE A 126 10.01 14.01 -4.32
N PRO A 127 10.77 15.04 -3.97
CA PRO A 127 12.23 15.01 -4.09
C PRO A 127 12.85 13.96 -3.15
N ARG A 128 13.98 13.42 -3.59
CA ARG A 128 14.78 12.53 -2.77
C ARG A 128 15.77 13.36 -1.97
N TYR A 129 15.43 13.66 -0.73
CA TYR A 129 16.26 14.49 0.14
C TYR A 129 17.53 13.80 0.61
N ILE A 130 17.50 12.48 0.79
CA ILE A 130 18.61 11.69 1.33
C ILE A 130 18.75 10.40 0.53
N SER A 131 19.97 10.07 0.14
CA SER A 131 20.36 8.76 -0.41
C SER A 131 21.38 8.11 0.51
N ILE A 132 21.23 6.81 0.74
CA ILE A 132 22.22 5.99 1.44
C ILE A 132 23.05 5.30 0.36
N ASN A 133 24.33 5.68 0.23
CA ASN A 133 25.21 5.12 -0.79
C ASN A 133 25.87 3.83 -0.30
N GLU A 134 26.28 3.81 0.97
CA GLU A 134 26.95 2.68 1.60
C GLU A 134 26.66 2.68 3.09
N TYR A 135 26.55 1.51 3.68
CA TYR A 135 26.50 1.36 5.12
C TYR A 135 27.15 0.07 5.58
N ASP A 136 27.70 0.11 6.79
CA ASP A 136 28.25 -1.04 7.51
C ASP A 136 27.60 -1.08 8.89
N VAL A 137 27.17 -2.28 9.31
CA VAL A 137 26.60 -2.50 10.65
C VAL A 137 27.32 -3.69 11.27
N SER A 138 27.92 -3.48 12.44
CA SER A 138 28.51 -4.55 13.22
C SER A 138 27.84 -4.69 14.57
N VAL A 139 27.56 -5.92 14.95
CA VAL A 139 27.00 -6.26 16.27
C VAL A 139 28.03 -7.11 17.00
N LYS A 140 28.40 -6.71 18.19
CA LYS A 140 29.38 -7.42 19.01
C LYS A 140 28.76 -7.75 20.36
N LYS A 141 28.98 -8.99 20.81
CA LYS A 141 28.69 -9.40 22.19
C LYS A 141 30.01 -9.46 22.93
N ASP A 142 30.11 -8.74 24.03
CA ASP A 142 31.30 -8.75 24.88
C ASP A 142 31.37 -9.99 25.80
N ASN A 143 32.45 -10.09 26.56
CA ASN A 143 32.66 -11.20 27.51
C ASN A 143 31.70 -11.13 28.71
N ALA A 144 31.08 -9.98 28.98
CA ALA A 144 30.06 -9.80 30.01
C ALA A 144 28.66 -10.16 29.52
N GLY A 145 28.51 -10.43 28.21
CA GLY A 145 27.25 -10.78 27.58
C GLY A 145 26.46 -9.57 27.07
N GLU A 146 26.97 -8.36 27.15
CA GLU A 146 26.36 -7.17 26.59
C GLU A 146 26.51 -7.13 25.07
N ILE A 147 25.44 -6.68 24.41
CA ILE A 147 25.39 -6.54 22.94
C ILE A 147 25.50 -5.08 22.61
N VAL A 148 26.50 -4.72 21.81
CA VAL A 148 26.68 -3.35 21.31
C VAL A 148 26.66 -3.38 19.79
N SER A 149 25.86 -2.49 19.18
CA SER A 149 25.76 -2.31 17.74
C SER A 149 26.46 -1.03 17.33
N TYR A 150 27.23 -1.09 16.25
CA TYR A 150 27.88 0.05 15.61
C TYR A 150 27.37 0.14 14.19
N ALA A 151 27.05 1.34 13.75
CA ALA A 151 26.65 1.60 12.37
C ALA A 151 27.47 2.78 11.80
N LYS A 152 27.93 2.62 10.57
CA LYS A 152 28.50 3.70 9.75
C LYS A 152 27.70 3.77 8.46
N ALA A 153 27.36 4.97 8.02
CA ALA A 153 26.65 5.15 6.75
C ALA A 153 27.20 6.38 6.01
N GLN A 154 27.41 6.20 4.71
CA GLN A 154 27.67 7.32 3.81
C GLN A 154 26.36 7.76 3.18
N LEU A 155 25.93 8.95 3.50
CA LEU A 155 24.72 9.59 3.00
C LEU A 155 25.10 10.62 1.94
N GLU A 156 24.15 10.87 1.03
CA GLU A 156 24.18 12.03 0.15
C GLU A 156 22.95 12.88 0.43
N VAL A 157 23.15 14.12 0.79
CA VAL A 157 22.12 15.11 1.12
C VAL A 157 22.39 16.35 0.28
N ASP A 158 21.44 16.69 -0.58
CA ASP A 158 21.54 17.85 -1.52
C ASP A 158 22.84 17.86 -2.36
N GLY A 159 23.38 16.67 -2.66
CA GLY A 159 24.62 16.50 -3.44
C GLY A 159 25.90 16.42 -2.59
N ASP A 160 25.81 16.71 -1.30
CA ASP A 160 26.94 16.59 -0.37
C ASP A 160 27.01 15.19 0.25
N LYS A 161 28.23 14.64 0.33
CA LYS A 161 28.48 13.35 0.99
C LYS A 161 28.77 13.57 2.47
N ILE A 162 27.97 12.93 3.30
CA ILE A 162 28.06 13.01 4.76
C ILE A 162 28.33 11.61 5.30
N LEU A 163 29.35 11.49 6.17
CA LEU A 163 29.60 10.26 6.92
C LEU A 163 28.92 10.37 8.28
N CYS A 164 28.06 9.40 8.58
CA CYS A 164 27.38 9.29 9.86
C CYS A 164 27.82 8.04 10.60
N GLU A 165 27.99 8.13 11.90
CA GLU A 165 28.31 7.00 12.77
C GLU A 165 27.36 7.00 13.97
N GLY A 166 26.99 5.82 14.41
CA GLY A 166 26.10 5.63 15.57
C GLY A 166 26.41 4.35 16.33
N GLN A 167 26.07 4.35 17.60
CA GLN A 167 26.17 3.21 18.50
C GLN A 167 24.85 3.02 19.21
N GLY A 168 24.44 1.77 19.38
CA GLY A 168 23.20 1.41 20.07
C GLY A 168 23.27 0.04 20.75
#